data_1c0b0bc7d3ef6835a28b64af06fc0a5c
#
_entry.id   1c0b0bc7d3ef6835a28b64af06fc0a5c
#
_cell.length_a   1.000
_cell.length_b   1.000
_cell.length_c   1.000
_cell.angle_alpha   90.00
_cell.angle_beta   90.00
_cell.angle_gamma   90.00
#
_symmetry.space_group_name_H-M   'P 1'
#
loop_
_entity.id
_entity.type
_entity.pdbx_description
1 polymer ?
#
loop_
_entity_poly.entity_id
_entity_poly.type
_entity_poly.pdbx_seq_one_letter_code
_entity_poly.pdbx_strand_id
1 'polypeptide(L)'
;MRSVDDLSKELNRIVSELNEESSKLRIKNEIDYRLVALRGISSYTSVLFGRLISNQDAPIEHIAILARNLFECYLLTAYIIDDPSRAKEFISQKAFDELEINEGFLSLTTTNTSAETIKLIQNRKDDINKLMENFGLTPSKHWTVNHLAQQTNNKIEYDAFFKLYSKYVHPSSWLMNSYSYEYDNPVFRNIFFSQGQIFTNRIVKLISKDQGKETIA
;
A
#
# COMPACT_ATOMS: atom_id res chain seq x y z
N MET A 1 8.41 19.84 9.69
CA MET A 1 8.42 18.58 8.94
C MET A 1 9.84 18.03 9.02
N ARG A 2 10.03 16.71 9.19
CA ARG A 2 11.36 16.08 9.21
C ARG A 2 12.03 16.27 7.84
N SER A 3 13.37 16.29 7.79
CA SER A 3 14.10 16.24 6.53
C SER A 3 13.83 14.90 5.81
N VAL A 4 14.09 14.83 4.52
CA VAL A 4 13.96 13.59 3.73
C VAL A 4 14.84 12.47 4.30
N ASP A 5 16.09 12.82 4.67
CA ASP A 5 17.05 11.87 5.22
C ASP A 5 16.63 11.34 6.60
N ASP A 6 16.14 12.23 7.48
CA ASP A 6 15.65 11.82 8.80
C ASP A 6 14.41 10.95 8.68
N LEU A 7 13.53 11.29 7.74
CA LEU A 7 12.32 10.50 7.49
C LEU A 7 12.64 9.10 6.96
N SER A 8 13.61 9.01 6.04
CA SER A 8 14.10 7.73 5.51
C SER A 8 14.74 6.86 6.60
N LYS A 9 15.60 7.45 7.43
CA LYS A 9 16.24 6.75 8.56
C LYS A 9 15.20 6.22 9.55
N GLU A 10 14.25 7.05 9.92
CA GLU A 10 13.21 6.68 10.89
C GLU A 10 12.28 5.59 10.36
N LEU A 11 11.90 5.67 9.08
CA LEU A 11 11.09 4.65 8.44
C LEU A 11 11.82 3.29 8.37
N ASN A 12 13.12 3.31 8.03
CA ASN A 12 13.94 2.08 8.01
C ASN A 12 14.11 1.50 9.41
N ARG A 13 14.24 2.32 10.45
CA ARG A 13 14.25 1.88 11.85
C ARG A 13 12.94 1.16 12.21
N ILE A 14 11.80 1.77 11.90
CA ILE A 14 10.47 1.16 12.13
C ILE A 14 10.37 -0.19 11.42
N VAL A 15 10.76 -0.27 10.15
CA VAL A 15 10.74 -1.52 9.38
C VAL A 15 11.60 -2.60 10.05
N SER A 16 12.80 -2.24 10.54
CA SER A 16 13.69 -3.17 11.22
C SER A 16 13.08 -3.68 12.52
N GLU A 17 12.51 -2.81 13.34
CA GLU A 17 11.88 -3.17 14.62
C GLU A 17 10.66 -4.09 14.43
N LEU A 18 9.78 -3.77 13.49
CA LEU A 18 8.61 -4.60 13.17
C LEU A 18 9.03 -5.98 12.62
N ASN A 19 10.12 -6.05 11.84
CA ASN A 19 10.66 -7.32 11.36
C ASN A 19 11.21 -8.17 12.53
N GLU A 20 11.92 -7.56 13.47
CA GLU A 20 12.46 -8.25 14.64
C GLU A 20 11.34 -8.79 15.54
N GLU A 21 10.32 -7.99 15.84
CA GLU A 21 9.15 -8.41 16.61
C GLU A 21 8.39 -9.56 15.92
N SER A 22 8.15 -9.43 14.62
CA SER A 22 7.48 -10.49 13.83
C SER A 22 8.29 -11.80 13.86
N SER A 23 9.61 -11.72 13.84
CA SER A 23 10.47 -12.89 13.90
C SER A 23 10.41 -13.58 15.26
N LYS A 24 10.34 -12.81 16.36
CA LYS A 24 10.16 -13.33 17.74
C LYS A 24 8.84 -14.09 17.89
N LEU A 25 7.74 -13.56 17.35
CA LEU A 25 6.43 -14.23 17.40
C LEU A 25 6.42 -15.51 16.55
N ARG A 26 7.05 -15.50 15.39
CA ARG A 26 7.16 -16.67 14.54
C ARG A 26 7.89 -17.84 15.23
N ILE A 27 8.92 -17.55 16.03
CA ILE A 27 9.65 -18.56 16.82
C ILE A 27 8.71 -19.21 17.85
N LYS A 28 7.75 -18.46 18.39
CA LYS A 28 6.76 -18.94 19.37
C LYS A 28 5.52 -19.58 18.75
N ASN A 29 5.43 -19.65 17.42
CA ASN A 29 4.22 -20.03 16.67
C ASN A 29 3.00 -19.16 16.99
N GLU A 30 3.21 -17.90 17.37
CA GLU A 30 2.17 -16.91 17.62
C GLU A 30 1.97 -16.03 16.39
N ILE A 31 0.73 -15.59 16.14
CA ILE A 31 0.39 -14.71 15.02
C ILE A 31 -0.27 -13.45 15.58
N ASP A 32 0.39 -12.33 15.38
CA ASP A 32 -0.19 -11.01 15.53
C ASP A 32 -0.47 -10.44 14.13
N TYR A 33 -1.74 -10.49 13.71
CA TYR A 33 -2.17 -9.98 12.41
C TYR A 33 -1.91 -8.49 12.24
N ARG A 34 -2.03 -7.71 13.31
CA ARG A 34 -1.74 -6.27 13.30
C ARG A 34 -0.27 -6.01 13.02
N LEU A 35 0.61 -6.68 13.73
CA LEU A 35 2.05 -6.58 13.51
C LEU A 35 2.42 -6.99 12.07
N VAL A 36 1.84 -8.07 11.54
CA VAL A 36 2.06 -8.52 10.16
C VAL A 36 1.61 -7.46 9.16
N ALA A 37 0.44 -6.87 9.37
CA ALA A 37 -0.11 -5.83 8.49
C ALA A 37 0.76 -4.55 8.51
N LEU A 38 1.08 -4.02 9.71
CA LEU A 38 1.89 -2.81 9.86
C LEU A 38 3.31 -2.99 9.31
N ARG A 39 3.91 -4.17 9.52
CA ARG A 39 5.18 -4.54 8.91
C ARG A 39 5.13 -4.49 7.38
N GLY A 40 4.11 -5.10 6.80
CA GLY A 40 3.91 -5.12 5.34
C GLY A 40 3.75 -3.70 4.78
N ILE A 41 2.88 -2.90 5.38
CA ILE A 41 2.63 -1.51 4.96
C ILE A 41 3.90 -0.66 5.11
N SER A 42 4.61 -0.77 6.24
CA SER A 42 5.84 0.00 6.48
C SER A 42 6.94 -0.36 5.49
N SER A 43 7.14 -1.65 5.21
CA SER A 43 8.11 -2.11 4.23
C SER A 43 7.79 -1.59 2.83
N TYR A 44 6.53 -1.65 2.42
CA TYR A 44 6.10 -1.12 1.13
C TYR A 44 6.21 0.41 1.06
N THR A 45 5.85 1.11 2.14
CA THR A 45 6.05 2.56 2.27
C THR A 45 7.51 2.95 2.09
N SER A 46 8.46 2.20 2.69
CA SER A 46 9.90 2.45 2.53
C SER A 46 10.34 2.32 1.08
N VAL A 47 9.85 1.30 0.36
CA VAL A 47 10.13 1.14 -1.08
C VAL A 47 9.56 2.30 -1.90
N LEU A 48 8.30 2.67 -1.66
CA LEU A 48 7.64 3.77 -2.40
C LEU A 48 8.32 5.12 -2.15
N PHE A 49 8.63 5.41 -0.87
CA PHE A 49 9.30 6.65 -0.51
C PHE A 49 10.72 6.71 -1.06
N GLY A 50 11.48 5.63 -0.98
CA GLY A 50 12.80 5.53 -1.61
C GLY A 50 12.74 5.78 -3.12
N ARG A 51 11.74 5.21 -3.82
CA ARG A 51 11.53 5.47 -5.25
C ARG A 51 11.16 6.93 -5.53
N LEU A 52 10.32 7.54 -4.69
CA LEU A 52 9.93 8.94 -4.84
C LEU A 52 11.13 9.87 -4.77
N ILE A 53 11.98 9.72 -3.76
CA ILE A 53 13.13 10.60 -3.56
C ILE A 53 14.27 10.36 -4.55
N SER A 54 14.41 9.13 -5.08
CA SER A 54 15.47 8.78 -6.05
C SER A 54 15.10 9.10 -7.49
N ASN A 55 13.84 9.42 -7.80
CA ASN A 55 13.34 9.63 -9.16
C ASN A 55 12.70 11.00 -9.34
N GLN A 56 13.40 12.05 -8.88
CA GLN A 56 12.87 13.42 -8.94
C GLN A 56 12.61 13.90 -10.38
N ASP A 57 13.39 13.42 -11.34
CA ASP A 57 13.27 13.75 -12.76
C ASP A 57 12.43 12.74 -13.57
N ALA A 58 11.79 11.76 -12.88
CA ALA A 58 10.92 10.81 -13.56
C ALA A 58 9.70 11.52 -14.17
N PRO A 59 9.05 10.92 -15.19
CA PRO A 59 7.77 11.41 -15.70
C PRO A 59 6.78 11.65 -14.56
N ILE A 60 6.00 12.73 -14.67
CA ILE A 60 5.08 13.18 -13.60
C ILE A 60 4.06 12.11 -13.22
N GLU A 61 3.65 11.26 -14.15
CA GLU A 61 2.75 10.12 -13.91
C GLU A 61 3.34 9.13 -12.91
N HIS A 62 4.64 8.88 -12.97
CA HIS A 62 5.33 8.00 -12.01
C HIS A 62 5.32 8.61 -10.61
N ILE A 63 5.56 9.91 -10.52
CA ILE A 63 5.55 10.64 -9.23
C ILE A 63 4.14 10.66 -8.66
N ALA A 64 3.12 10.87 -9.49
CA ALA A 64 1.71 10.84 -9.10
C ALA A 64 1.29 9.46 -8.57
N ILE A 65 1.73 8.36 -9.22
CA ILE A 65 1.48 6.99 -8.76
C ILE A 65 2.11 6.76 -7.38
N LEU A 66 3.36 7.18 -7.18
CA LEU A 66 4.06 7.02 -5.91
C LEU A 66 3.36 7.81 -4.78
N ALA A 67 3.01 9.07 -5.03
CA ALA A 67 2.30 9.91 -4.07
C ALA A 67 0.91 9.34 -3.71
N ARG A 68 0.17 8.87 -4.72
CA ARG A 68 -1.12 8.19 -4.54
C ARG A 68 -0.98 6.96 -3.65
N ASN A 69 -0.03 6.08 -3.94
CA ASN A 69 0.16 4.86 -3.18
C ASN A 69 0.62 5.16 -1.73
N LEU A 70 1.43 6.19 -1.50
CA LEU A 70 1.78 6.65 -0.16
C LEU A 70 0.56 7.19 0.61
N PHE A 71 -0.36 7.87 -0.07
CA PHE A 71 -1.65 8.26 0.53
C PHE A 71 -2.48 7.04 0.93
N GLU A 72 -2.60 6.04 0.06
CA GLU A 72 -3.32 4.80 0.36
C GLU A 72 -2.67 4.03 1.53
N CYS A 73 -1.33 3.92 1.58
CA CYS A 73 -0.61 3.35 2.72
C CYS A 73 -0.90 4.11 4.04
N TYR A 74 -0.98 5.44 3.99
CA TYR A 74 -1.35 6.24 5.16
C TYR A 74 -2.76 5.94 5.65
N LEU A 75 -3.74 5.88 4.74
CA LEU A 75 -5.11 5.55 5.10
C LEU A 75 -5.23 4.14 5.69
N LEU A 76 -4.56 3.15 5.10
CA LEU A 76 -4.51 1.76 5.60
C LEU A 76 -3.89 1.71 7.00
N THR A 77 -2.77 2.41 7.21
CA THR A 77 -2.11 2.49 8.52
C THR A 77 -3.05 3.06 9.57
N ALA A 78 -3.68 4.21 9.27
CA ALA A 78 -4.61 4.87 10.18
C ALA A 78 -5.83 3.97 10.49
N TYR A 79 -6.38 3.31 9.49
CA TYR A 79 -7.55 2.45 9.61
C TYR A 79 -7.29 1.20 10.46
N ILE A 80 -6.12 0.57 10.31
CA ILE A 80 -5.73 -0.62 11.08
C ILE A 80 -5.33 -0.25 12.52
N ILE A 81 -4.68 0.90 12.73
CA ILE A 81 -4.32 1.36 14.08
C ILE A 81 -5.57 1.73 14.88
N ASP A 82 -6.56 2.36 14.26
CA ASP A 82 -7.83 2.70 14.90
C ASP A 82 -8.60 1.46 15.40
N ASP A 83 -8.59 0.38 14.63
CA ASP A 83 -9.19 -0.90 15.02
C ASP A 83 -8.31 -2.08 14.57
N PRO A 84 -7.52 -2.66 15.50
CA PRO A 84 -6.62 -3.77 15.19
C PRO A 84 -7.30 -5.04 14.64
N SER A 85 -8.60 -5.22 14.88
CA SER A 85 -9.34 -6.38 14.36
C SER A 85 -9.39 -6.41 12.82
N ARG A 86 -9.29 -5.23 12.19
CA ARG A 86 -9.27 -5.04 10.73
C ARG A 86 -8.01 -5.63 10.06
N ALA A 87 -6.94 -5.82 10.84
CA ALA A 87 -5.68 -6.34 10.31
C ALA A 87 -5.83 -7.76 9.71
N LYS A 88 -6.62 -8.62 10.34
CA LYS A 88 -6.90 -9.97 9.82
C LYS A 88 -7.63 -9.92 8.49
N GLU A 89 -8.62 -9.03 8.37
CA GLU A 89 -9.35 -8.80 7.13
C GLU A 89 -8.42 -8.28 6.03
N PHE A 90 -7.55 -7.30 6.34
CA PHE A 90 -6.56 -6.77 5.40
C PHE A 90 -5.64 -7.86 4.83
N ILE A 91 -5.17 -8.78 5.69
CA ILE A 91 -4.33 -9.90 5.26
C ILE A 91 -5.14 -10.88 4.39
N SER A 92 -6.41 -11.08 4.71
CA SER A 92 -7.32 -11.93 3.94
C SER A 92 -7.56 -11.39 2.52
N GLN A 93 -7.56 -10.07 2.33
CA GLN A 93 -7.71 -9.44 1.01
C GLN A 93 -6.65 -9.92 0.02
N LYS A 94 -5.39 -10.05 0.47
CA LYS A 94 -4.31 -10.58 -0.39
C LYS A 94 -4.63 -11.98 -0.93
N ALA A 95 -5.11 -12.87 -0.08
CA ALA A 95 -5.46 -14.23 -0.49
C ALA A 95 -6.63 -14.22 -1.48
N PHE A 96 -7.63 -13.37 -1.24
CA PHE A 96 -8.76 -13.20 -2.12
C PHE A 96 -8.32 -12.67 -3.50
N ASP A 97 -7.51 -11.60 -3.54
CA ASP A 97 -6.99 -11.03 -4.78
C ASP A 97 -6.18 -12.07 -5.58
N GLU A 98 -5.32 -12.86 -4.90
CA GLU A 98 -4.56 -13.92 -5.56
C GLU A 98 -5.47 -15.01 -6.15
N LEU A 99 -6.56 -15.36 -5.48
CA LEU A 99 -7.54 -16.32 -6.02
C LEU A 99 -8.25 -15.76 -7.26
N GLU A 100 -8.74 -14.51 -7.21
CA GLU A 100 -9.38 -13.85 -8.36
C GLU A 100 -8.43 -13.74 -9.57
N ILE A 101 -7.17 -13.36 -9.34
CA ILE A 101 -6.15 -13.28 -10.40
C ILE A 101 -5.93 -14.66 -11.05
N ASN A 102 -5.77 -15.72 -10.25
CA ASN A 102 -5.56 -17.06 -10.78
C ASN A 102 -6.81 -17.60 -11.51
N GLU A 103 -8.01 -17.27 -11.06
CA GLU A 103 -9.25 -17.57 -11.79
C GLU A 103 -9.32 -16.83 -13.12
N GLY A 104 -8.95 -15.55 -13.12
CA GLY A 104 -8.82 -14.77 -14.35
C GLY A 104 -7.85 -15.40 -15.34
N PHE A 105 -6.67 -15.84 -14.89
CA PHE A 105 -5.72 -16.54 -15.76
C PHE A 105 -6.28 -17.88 -16.27
N LEU A 106 -6.96 -18.66 -15.44
CA LEU A 106 -7.61 -19.91 -15.88
C LEU A 106 -8.67 -19.64 -16.95
N SER A 107 -9.43 -18.56 -16.85
CA SER A 107 -10.46 -18.21 -17.85
C SER A 107 -9.87 -17.80 -19.20
N LEU A 108 -8.60 -17.40 -19.25
CA LEU A 108 -7.88 -17.08 -20.50
C LEU A 108 -7.25 -18.30 -21.15
N THR A 109 -7.30 -19.49 -20.54
CA THR A 109 -6.72 -20.70 -21.11
C THR A 109 -7.50 -21.16 -22.34
N THR A 110 -6.78 -21.71 -23.32
CA THR A 110 -7.32 -22.25 -24.56
C THR A 110 -6.84 -23.68 -24.76
N THR A 111 -7.31 -24.35 -25.80
CA THR A 111 -6.84 -25.70 -26.20
C THR A 111 -5.33 -25.75 -26.47
N ASN A 112 -4.69 -24.60 -26.73
CA ASN A 112 -3.26 -24.48 -26.94
C ASN A 112 -2.45 -24.22 -25.66
N THR A 113 -3.12 -24.02 -24.53
CA THR A 113 -2.44 -23.82 -23.25
C THR A 113 -1.92 -25.15 -22.72
N SER A 114 -0.65 -25.22 -22.34
CA SER A 114 -0.06 -26.46 -21.84
C SER A 114 -0.76 -26.93 -20.56
N ALA A 115 -0.94 -28.24 -20.43
CA ALA A 115 -1.50 -28.84 -19.21
C ALA A 115 -0.66 -28.53 -17.96
N GLU A 116 0.66 -28.36 -18.13
CA GLU A 116 1.55 -27.96 -17.04
C GLU A 116 1.25 -26.56 -16.52
N THR A 117 1.03 -25.58 -17.41
CA THR A 117 0.63 -24.22 -17.02
C THR A 117 -0.69 -24.22 -16.27
N ILE A 118 -1.71 -24.93 -16.76
CA ILE A 118 -3.00 -25.04 -16.08
C ILE A 118 -2.84 -25.64 -14.68
N LYS A 119 -2.07 -26.73 -14.57
CA LYS A 119 -1.79 -27.40 -13.31
C LYS A 119 -1.06 -26.48 -12.32
N LEU A 120 -0.10 -25.67 -12.79
CA LEU A 120 0.63 -24.73 -11.95
C LEU A 120 -0.30 -23.68 -11.33
N ILE A 121 -1.24 -23.12 -12.10
CA ILE A 121 -2.22 -22.16 -11.61
C ILE A 121 -3.19 -22.81 -10.61
N GLN A 122 -3.66 -24.02 -10.89
CA GLN A 122 -4.53 -24.77 -9.97
C GLN A 122 -3.83 -25.09 -8.65
N ASN A 123 -2.59 -25.60 -8.70
CA ASN A 123 -1.81 -25.86 -7.49
C ASN A 123 -1.65 -24.57 -6.65
N ARG A 124 -1.43 -23.42 -7.30
CA ARG A 124 -1.34 -22.14 -6.57
C ARG A 124 -2.64 -21.80 -5.85
N LYS A 125 -3.80 -22.01 -6.47
CA LYS A 125 -5.11 -21.82 -5.84
C LYS A 125 -5.29 -22.74 -4.62
N ASP A 126 -4.93 -24.02 -4.76
CA ASP A 126 -5.03 -24.98 -3.68
C ASP A 126 -4.12 -24.60 -2.49
N ASP A 127 -2.91 -24.13 -2.76
CA ASP A 127 -1.99 -23.66 -1.73
C ASP A 127 -2.53 -22.42 -0.99
N ILE A 128 -3.17 -21.48 -1.71
CA ILE A 128 -3.79 -20.31 -1.10
C ILE A 128 -4.96 -20.74 -0.21
N ASN A 129 -5.83 -21.67 -0.67
CA ASN A 129 -6.94 -22.17 0.11
C ASN A 129 -6.46 -22.86 1.40
N LYS A 130 -5.44 -23.72 1.32
CA LYS A 130 -4.82 -24.36 2.48
C LYS A 130 -4.24 -23.33 3.46
N LEU A 131 -3.60 -22.28 2.93
CA LEU A 131 -3.07 -21.19 3.76
C LEU A 131 -4.22 -20.48 4.48
N MET A 132 -5.31 -20.17 3.80
CA MET A 132 -6.48 -19.53 4.40
C MET A 132 -7.09 -20.39 5.50
N GLU A 133 -7.25 -21.70 5.27
CA GLU A 133 -7.74 -22.65 6.27
C GLU A 133 -6.82 -22.70 7.50
N ASN A 134 -5.50 -22.84 7.30
CA ASN A 134 -4.51 -22.93 8.37
C ASN A 134 -4.49 -21.71 9.29
N PHE A 135 -4.74 -20.52 8.73
CA PHE A 135 -4.74 -19.25 9.46
C PHE A 135 -6.14 -18.75 9.81
N GLY A 136 -7.19 -19.51 9.49
CA GLY A 136 -8.58 -19.12 9.72
C GLY A 136 -8.93 -17.79 9.04
N LEU A 137 -8.38 -17.57 7.83
CA LEU A 137 -8.68 -16.39 7.02
C LEU A 137 -9.97 -16.63 6.22
N THR A 138 -10.77 -15.60 6.09
CA THR A 138 -11.99 -15.63 5.27
C THR A 138 -11.81 -14.69 4.08
N PRO A 139 -12.31 -15.06 2.88
CA PRO A 139 -12.25 -14.17 1.73
C PRO A 139 -12.82 -12.79 2.06
N SER A 140 -12.05 -11.75 1.78
CA SER A 140 -12.48 -10.37 2.01
C SER A 140 -12.08 -9.51 0.81
N LYS A 141 -13.05 -8.71 0.33
CA LYS A 141 -12.82 -7.78 -0.78
C LYS A 141 -11.99 -6.60 -0.33
N HIS A 142 -11.23 -6.08 -1.29
CA HIS A 142 -10.45 -4.86 -1.11
C HIS A 142 -11.32 -3.66 -0.67
N TRP A 143 -10.86 -2.93 0.35
CA TRP A 143 -11.49 -1.68 0.77
C TRP A 143 -11.23 -0.58 -0.25
N THR A 144 -12.26 0.14 -0.65
CA THR A 144 -12.06 1.28 -1.54
C THR A 144 -11.36 2.42 -0.82
N VAL A 145 -10.52 3.16 -1.54
CA VAL A 145 -9.80 4.33 -0.98
C VAL A 145 -10.79 5.39 -0.44
N ASN A 146 -11.95 5.54 -1.09
CA ASN A 146 -13.01 6.41 -0.60
C ASN A 146 -13.54 5.97 0.78
N HIS A 147 -13.77 4.67 0.97
CA HIS A 147 -14.20 4.12 2.25
C HIS A 147 -13.15 4.38 3.33
N LEU A 148 -11.87 4.04 3.06
CA LEU A 148 -10.77 4.30 3.99
C LEU A 148 -10.68 5.78 4.36
N ALA A 149 -10.78 6.69 3.39
CA ALA A 149 -10.72 8.13 3.63
C ALA A 149 -11.88 8.64 4.50
N GLN A 150 -13.08 8.08 4.32
CA GLN A 150 -14.23 8.40 5.18
C GLN A 150 -14.01 7.92 6.62
N GLN A 151 -13.60 6.67 6.79
CA GLN A 151 -13.41 6.05 8.11
C GLN A 151 -12.26 6.67 8.91
N THR A 152 -11.25 7.21 8.23
CA THR A 152 -10.08 7.84 8.85
C THR A 152 -10.16 9.38 8.92
N ASN A 153 -11.32 9.97 8.61
CA ASN A 153 -11.53 11.43 8.58
C ASN A 153 -10.61 12.18 7.59
N ASN A 154 -10.22 11.54 6.49
CA ASN A 154 -9.38 12.13 5.45
C ASN A 154 -10.13 12.39 4.13
N LYS A 155 -11.46 12.52 4.20
CA LYS A 155 -12.32 12.67 3.00
C LYS A 155 -11.99 13.93 2.20
N ILE A 156 -11.66 15.04 2.85
CA ILE A 156 -11.31 16.31 2.20
C ILE A 156 -10.02 16.13 1.37
N GLU A 157 -8.99 15.49 1.96
CA GLU A 157 -7.74 15.20 1.26
C GLU A 157 -7.94 14.23 0.10
N TYR A 158 -8.78 13.22 0.29
CA TYR A 158 -9.18 12.32 -0.79
C TYR A 158 -9.84 13.05 -1.95
N ASP A 159 -10.81 13.91 -1.68
CA ASP A 159 -11.53 14.64 -2.72
C ASP A 159 -10.64 15.61 -3.50
N ALA A 160 -9.64 16.19 -2.86
CA ALA A 160 -8.67 17.07 -3.50
C ALA A 160 -7.58 16.29 -4.23
N PHE A 161 -6.77 15.55 -3.48
CA PHE A 161 -5.51 14.99 -3.99
C PHE A 161 -5.69 13.68 -4.74
N PHE A 162 -6.56 12.78 -4.28
CA PHE A 162 -6.77 11.51 -4.95
C PHE A 162 -7.37 11.69 -6.35
N LYS A 163 -8.28 12.67 -6.50
CA LYS A 163 -8.80 13.05 -7.82
C LYS A 163 -7.71 13.63 -8.71
N LEU A 164 -6.81 14.47 -8.16
CA LEU A 164 -5.69 15.01 -8.91
C LEU A 164 -4.74 13.91 -9.38
N TYR A 165 -4.33 12.99 -8.49
CA TYR A 165 -3.49 11.85 -8.88
C TYR A 165 -4.12 11.05 -10.02
N SER A 166 -5.42 10.78 -9.95
CA SER A 166 -6.14 10.01 -10.96
C SER A 166 -6.10 10.65 -12.35
N LYS A 167 -5.90 11.97 -12.45
CA LYS A 167 -5.76 12.65 -13.75
C LYS A 167 -4.45 12.31 -14.45
N TYR A 168 -3.40 12.04 -13.68
CA TYR A 168 -2.09 11.68 -14.21
C TYR A 168 -1.87 10.16 -14.31
N VAL A 169 -2.50 9.37 -13.42
CA VAL A 169 -2.32 7.90 -13.37
C VAL A 169 -3.13 7.17 -14.42
N HIS A 170 -4.27 7.73 -14.84
CA HIS A 170 -5.15 7.11 -15.84
C HIS A 170 -5.30 8.02 -17.06
N PRO A 171 -5.51 7.46 -18.25
CA PRO A 171 -5.93 8.22 -19.41
C PRO A 171 -7.20 9.02 -19.05
N SER A 172 -7.06 10.33 -18.94
CA SER A 172 -8.17 11.19 -18.55
C SER A 172 -8.46 12.24 -19.63
N SER A 173 -9.72 12.54 -19.85
CA SER A 173 -10.12 13.62 -20.74
C SER A 173 -9.47 14.96 -20.35
N TRP A 174 -9.25 15.17 -19.04
CA TRP A 174 -8.56 16.37 -18.54
C TRP A 174 -7.14 16.47 -19.08
N LEU A 175 -6.33 15.42 -18.98
CA LEU A 175 -4.95 15.42 -19.48
C LEU A 175 -4.88 15.39 -21.01
N MET A 176 -5.70 14.53 -21.65
CA MET A 176 -5.69 14.38 -23.10
C MET A 176 -6.06 15.65 -23.88
N ASN A 177 -6.89 16.51 -23.29
CA ASN A 177 -7.30 17.77 -23.90
C ASN A 177 -6.58 18.99 -23.33
N SER A 178 -5.55 18.78 -22.49
CA SER A 178 -4.71 19.84 -21.94
C SER A 178 -3.61 20.26 -22.91
N TYR A 179 -3.03 21.41 -22.69
CA TYR A 179 -1.82 21.85 -23.38
C TYR A 179 -0.63 20.98 -22.97
N SER A 180 0.36 20.86 -23.85
CA SER A 180 1.53 20.00 -23.64
C SER A 180 2.34 20.33 -22.38
N TYR A 181 2.32 21.58 -21.91
CA TYR A 181 3.02 21.99 -20.68
C TYR A 181 2.39 21.35 -19.40
N GLU A 182 1.13 20.90 -19.47
CA GLU A 182 0.47 20.21 -18.36
C GLU A 182 0.96 18.75 -18.20
N TYR A 183 1.57 18.18 -19.26
CA TYR A 183 2.08 16.82 -19.20
C TYR A 183 3.29 16.67 -18.26
N ASP A 184 3.94 17.76 -17.92
CA ASP A 184 5.02 17.80 -16.93
C ASP A 184 4.99 19.11 -16.12
N ASN A 185 3.83 19.46 -15.60
CA ASN A 185 3.60 20.69 -14.85
C ASN A 185 4.41 20.68 -13.54
N PRO A 186 5.36 21.62 -13.37
CA PRO A 186 6.24 21.64 -12.18
C PRO A 186 5.49 21.92 -10.89
N VAL A 187 4.35 22.61 -10.93
CA VAL A 187 3.53 22.88 -9.74
C VAL A 187 2.92 21.58 -9.23
N PHE A 188 2.33 20.77 -10.11
CA PHE A 188 1.76 19.48 -9.72
C PHE A 188 2.85 18.48 -9.32
N ARG A 189 4.00 18.48 -10.01
CA ARG A 189 5.16 17.70 -9.61
C ARG A 189 5.55 18.00 -8.16
N ASN A 190 5.70 19.26 -7.79
CA ASN A 190 6.04 19.69 -6.43
C ASN A 190 4.96 19.31 -5.42
N ILE A 191 3.68 19.41 -5.79
CA ILE A 191 2.57 18.96 -4.95
C ILE A 191 2.70 17.45 -4.66
N PHE A 192 2.94 16.61 -5.67
CA PHE A 192 3.06 15.16 -5.49
C PHE A 192 4.25 14.78 -4.60
N PHE A 193 5.41 15.42 -4.77
CA PHE A 193 6.55 15.23 -3.88
C PHE A 193 6.24 15.62 -2.44
N SER A 194 5.68 16.79 -2.24
CA SER A 194 5.32 17.28 -0.90
C SER A 194 4.30 16.36 -0.23
N GLN A 195 3.29 15.90 -0.96
CA GLN A 195 2.28 14.98 -0.45
C GLN A 195 2.90 13.64 -0.06
N GLY A 196 3.77 13.07 -0.89
CA GLY A 196 4.46 11.84 -0.57
C GLY A 196 5.28 11.94 0.73
N GLN A 197 5.99 13.04 0.94
CA GLN A 197 6.72 13.30 2.20
C GLN A 197 5.77 13.46 3.39
N ILE A 198 4.66 14.20 3.23
CA ILE A 198 3.67 14.41 4.29
C ILE A 198 3.06 13.08 4.72
N PHE A 199 2.60 12.26 3.79
CA PHE A 199 1.95 10.99 4.12
C PHE A 199 2.95 10.00 4.73
N THR A 200 4.17 9.91 4.22
CA THR A 200 5.22 9.10 4.84
C THR A 200 5.49 9.55 6.28
N ASN A 201 5.59 10.86 6.54
CA ASN A 201 5.78 11.38 7.90
C ASN A 201 4.57 11.08 8.82
N ARG A 202 3.35 11.11 8.30
CA ARG A 202 2.15 10.73 9.06
C ARG A 202 2.15 9.23 9.41
N ILE A 203 2.54 8.35 8.48
CA ILE A 203 2.70 6.91 8.72
C ILE A 203 3.70 6.66 9.86
N VAL A 204 4.89 7.28 9.76
CA VAL A 204 5.93 7.19 10.78
C VAL A 204 5.41 7.62 12.16
N LYS A 205 4.71 8.76 12.24
CA LYS A 205 4.13 9.25 13.49
C LYS A 205 3.08 8.29 14.06
N LEU A 206 2.18 7.77 13.23
CA LEU A 206 1.14 6.84 13.67
C LEU A 206 1.74 5.58 14.27
N ILE A 207 2.70 4.97 13.60
CA ILE A 207 3.33 3.72 14.06
C ILE A 207 4.18 3.97 15.31
N SER A 208 4.96 5.07 15.37
CA SER A 208 5.74 5.40 16.56
C SER A 208 4.88 5.65 17.78
N LYS A 209 3.75 6.33 17.62
CA LYS A 209 2.76 6.54 18.68
C LYS A 209 2.16 5.23 19.17
N ASP A 210 1.77 4.38 18.25
CA ASP A 210 1.20 3.08 18.49
C ASP A 210 2.15 2.14 19.27
N GLN A 211 3.45 2.22 18.99
CA GLN A 211 4.49 1.48 19.72
C GLN A 211 4.87 2.10 21.08
N GLY A 212 4.20 3.16 21.52
CA GLY A 212 4.54 3.88 22.76
C GLY A 212 5.87 4.62 22.71
N LYS A 213 6.39 4.87 21.51
CA LYS A 213 7.69 5.51 21.24
C LYS A 213 7.51 6.97 20.76
N GLU A 214 6.55 7.71 21.32
CA GLU A 214 6.43 9.13 21.03
C GLU A 214 7.73 9.83 21.45
N THR A 215 8.54 10.16 20.48
CA THR A 215 9.62 11.11 20.69
C THR A 215 8.97 12.48 20.87
N ILE A 216 8.95 12.98 22.08
CA ILE A 216 8.63 14.38 22.39
C ILE A 216 9.63 15.23 21.59
N ALA A 217 9.15 15.90 20.56
CA ALA A 217 9.89 16.87 19.78
C ALA A 217 9.09 18.17 19.69
#